data_5870c86f0be2c0841d03df6824f67b87
#
_entry.id   5870c86f0be2c0841d03df6824f67b87
#
_cell.length_a   1.000
_cell.length_b   1.000
_cell.length_c   1.000
_cell.angle_alpha   90.00
_cell.angle_beta   90.00
_cell.angle_gamma   90.00
#
_symmetry.space_group_name_H-M   'P 1'
#
loop_
_entity.id
_entity.type
_entity.pdbx_description
1 polymer ?
#
loop_
_entity_poly.entity_id
_entity_poly.type
_entity_poly.pdbx_seq_one_letter_code
_entity_poly.pdbx_strand_id
1 'polypeptide(L)'
;MQLVEAVVASTVFAVAAGGALQITAATAASTLSGRAREQALERLEQDRLQLQGQWRRSLTASQSCQQALAAMESLAAGLTPADGVQRQLRRSTDTEALVISWQLSGMPQVQRHRLVSPLALGLCVPPTSVVAGSTGGVL
;
A
#
# COMPACT_ATOMS: atom_id res chain seq x y z
N MET A 1 -14.16 5.79 65.19
CA MET A 1 -14.48 6.67 64.03
C MET A 1 -13.31 6.73 63.07
N GLN A 2 -12.10 7.03 63.50
CA GLN A 2 -10.91 7.17 62.62
C GLN A 2 -10.51 5.88 61.85
N LEU A 3 -10.77 4.68 62.40
CA LEU A 3 -10.36 3.42 61.81
C LEU A 3 -11.20 3.05 60.58
N VAL A 4 -12.49 3.36 60.59
CA VAL A 4 -13.41 3.13 59.46
C VAL A 4 -13.08 4.06 58.28
N GLU A 5 -12.75 5.32 58.58
CA GLU A 5 -12.34 6.30 57.59
C GLU A 5 -11.04 5.89 56.88
N ALA A 6 -10.06 5.38 57.63
CA ALA A 6 -8.80 4.91 57.06
C ALA A 6 -8.99 3.69 56.14
N VAL A 7 -9.90 2.78 56.52
CA VAL A 7 -10.22 1.59 55.72
C VAL A 7 -10.96 1.97 54.41
N VAL A 8 -11.91 2.89 54.50
CA VAL A 8 -12.63 3.39 53.30
C VAL A 8 -11.69 4.14 52.35
N ALA A 9 -10.84 5.00 52.90
CA ALA A 9 -9.84 5.74 52.10
C ALA A 9 -8.86 4.79 51.39
N SER A 10 -8.39 3.77 52.07
CA SER A 10 -7.45 2.79 51.47
C SER A 10 -8.10 1.93 50.38
N THR A 11 -9.35 1.56 50.51
CA THR A 11 -10.09 0.79 49.49
C THR A 11 -10.36 1.64 48.23
N VAL A 12 -10.77 2.90 48.41
CA VAL A 12 -10.98 3.83 47.29
C VAL A 12 -9.66 4.06 46.53
N PHE A 13 -8.55 4.25 47.26
CA PHE A 13 -7.25 4.45 46.65
C PHE A 13 -6.78 3.21 45.87
N ALA A 14 -6.98 2.00 46.38
CA ALA A 14 -6.61 0.77 45.72
C ALA A 14 -7.40 0.56 44.41
N VAL A 15 -8.69 0.85 44.40
CA VAL A 15 -9.53 0.76 43.19
C VAL A 15 -9.12 1.82 42.16
N ALA A 16 -8.84 3.05 42.58
CA ALA A 16 -8.40 4.10 41.68
C ALA A 16 -7.02 3.81 41.07
N ALA A 17 -6.07 3.31 41.86
CA ALA A 17 -4.75 2.92 41.37
C ALA A 17 -4.80 1.74 40.40
N GLY A 18 -5.63 0.74 40.69
CA GLY A 18 -5.84 -0.42 39.81
C GLY A 18 -6.45 -0.02 38.46
N GLY A 19 -7.43 0.87 38.46
CA GLY A 19 -8.04 1.40 37.23
C GLY A 19 -7.05 2.21 36.38
N ALA A 20 -6.23 3.04 36.99
CA ALA A 20 -5.22 3.81 36.28
C ALA A 20 -4.15 2.93 35.60
N LEU A 21 -3.71 1.86 36.26
CA LEU A 21 -2.75 0.92 35.67
C LEU A 21 -3.33 0.16 34.48
N GLN A 22 -4.61 -0.22 34.51
CA GLN A 22 -5.27 -0.88 33.38
C GLN A 22 -5.38 0.04 32.16
N ILE A 23 -5.71 1.31 32.36
CA ILE A 23 -5.81 2.28 31.26
C ILE A 23 -4.43 2.52 30.63
N THR A 24 -3.38 2.67 31.44
CA THR A 24 -2.03 2.86 30.90
C THR A 24 -1.51 1.66 30.13
N ALA A 25 -1.79 0.43 30.58
CA ALA A 25 -1.43 -0.79 29.88
C ALA A 25 -2.18 -0.94 28.54
N ALA A 26 -3.46 -0.63 28.50
CA ALA A 26 -4.26 -0.65 27.27
C ALA A 26 -3.79 0.41 26.28
N THR A 27 -3.44 1.61 26.72
CA THR A 27 -2.91 2.67 25.87
C THR A 27 -1.54 2.30 25.30
N ALA A 28 -0.65 1.71 26.10
CA ALA A 28 0.65 1.25 25.63
C ALA A 28 0.51 0.14 24.58
N ALA A 29 -0.38 -0.84 24.78
CA ALA A 29 -0.64 -1.89 23.79
C ALA A 29 -1.19 -1.35 22.48
N SER A 30 -2.10 -0.38 22.52
CA SER A 30 -2.66 0.25 21.31
C SER A 30 -1.62 1.08 20.54
N THR A 31 -0.72 1.78 21.22
CA THR A 31 0.37 2.51 20.57
C THR A 31 1.39 1.59 19.94
N LEU A 32 1.71 0.47 20.55
CA LEU A 32 2.63 -0.53 19.97
C LEU A 32 2.02 -1.16 18.71
N SER A 33 0.74 -1.52 18.73
CA SER A 33 0.06 -2.06 17.55
C SER A 33 -0.07 -1.03 16.43
N GLY A 34 -0.29 0.24 16.76
CA GLY A 34 -0.30 1.34 15.82
C GLY A 34 1.04 1.53 15.12
N ARG A 35 2.14 1.55 15.87
CA ARG A 35 3.50 1.65 15.33
C ARG A 35 3.86 0.45 14.44
N ALA A 36 3.50 -0.76 14.84
CA ALA A 36 3.74 -1.95 14.03
C ALA A 36 3.00 -1.87 12.68
N ARG A 37 1.77 -1.37 12.69
CA ARG A 37 0.99 -1.16 11.47
C ARG A 37 1.59 -0.07 10.58
N GLU A 38 2.05 1.05 11.15
CA GLU A 38 2.73 2.11 10.39
C GLU A 38 4.01 1.59 9.71
N GLN A 39 4.84 0.87 10.44
CA GLN A 39 6.04 0.23 9.89
C GLN A 39 5.71 -0.78 8.78
N ALA A 40 4.63 -1.53 8.93
CA ALA A 40 4.17 -2.46 7.91
C ALA A 40 3.75 -1.71 6.63
N LEU A 41 2.98 -0.65 6.75
CA LEU A 41 2.57 0.20 5.61
C LEU A 41 3.77 0.86 4.93
N GLU A 42 4.76 1.30 5.69
CA GLU A 42 6.00 1.88 5.16
C GLU A 42 6.79 0.87 4.33
N ARG A 43 6.89 -0.39 4.76
CA ARG A 43 7.53 -1.46 3.96
C ARG A 43 6.80 -1.72 2.65
N LEU A 44 5.46 -1.76 2.66
CA LEU A 44 4.68 -1.91 1.43
C LEU A 44 4.91 -0.73 0.48
N GLU A 45 4.97 0.48 1.00
CA GLU A 45 5.21 1.68 0.23
C GLU A 45 6.64 1.72 -0.34
N GLN A 46 7.62 1.27 0.42
CA GLN A 46 9.01 1.15 -0.04
C GLN A 46 9.11 0.18 -1.23
N ASP A 47 8.48 -0.99 -1.17
CA ASP A 47 8.45 -1.95 -2.28
C ASP A 47 7.77 -1.34 -3.51
N ARG A 48 6.67 -0.60 -3.33
CA ARG A 48 5.98 0.11 -4.42
C ARG A 48 6.89 1.12 -5.10
N LEU A 49 7.58 1.95 -4.34
CA LEU A 49 8.49 2.97 -4.87
C LEU A 49 9.69 2.34 -5.59
N GLN A 50 10.23 1.27 -5.05
CA GLN A 50 11.33 0.52 -5.67
C GLN A 50 10.90 -0.06 -7.02
N LEU A 51 9.73 -0.69 -7.09
CA LEU A 51 9.16 -1.26 -8.31
C LEU A 51 8.92 -0.16 -9.36
N GLN A 52 8.27 0.92 -8.97
CA GLN A 52 7.99 2.04 -9.86
C GLN A 52 9.26 2.73 -10.36
N GLY A 53 10.26 2.89 -9.49
CA GLY A 53 11.57 3.41 -9.85
C GLY A 53 12.31 2.52 -10.85
N GLN A 54 12.20 1.19 -10.70
CA GLN A 54 12.79 0.23 -11.64
C GLN A 54 12.14 0.34 -13.03
N TRP A 55 10.81 0.40 -13.10
CA TRP A 55 10.10 0.58 -14.37
C TRP A 55 10.52 1.87 -15.07
N ARG A 56 10.57 2.99 -14.37
CA ARG A 56 10.98 4.28 -14.96
C ARG A 56 12.41 4.29 -15.46
N ARG A 57 13.32 3.54 -14.83
CA ARG A 57 14.71 3.43 -15.29
C ARG A 57 14.90 2.50 -16.47
N SER A 58 14.10 1.44 -16.53
CA SER A 58 14.31 0.35 -17.49
C SER A 58 13.44 0.42 -18.73
N LEU A 59 12.33 1.18 -18.69
CA LEU A 59 11.38 1.27 -19.79
C LEU A 59 11.46 2.63 -20.49
N THR A 60 11.35 2.59 -21.81
CA THR A 60 11.31 3.78 -22.65
C THR A 60 9.89 4.11 -23.08
N ALA A 61 9.55 5.39 -23.15
CA ALA A 61 8.20 5.84 -23.51
C ALA A 61 7.84 5.63 -25.00
N SER A 62 8.75 5.12 -25.81
CA SER A 62 8.54 4.93 -27.26
C SER A 62 7.78 3.63 -27.63
N GLN A 63 7.54 2.74 -26.66
CA GLN A 63 6.87 1.47 -26.89
C GLN A 63 5.34 1.58 -26.79
N SER A 64 4.63 0.59 -27.34
CA SER A 64 3.17 0.47 -27.14
C SER A 64 2.83 0.17 -25.67
N CYS A 65 1.60 0.53 -25.25
CA CYS A 65 1.19 0.28 -23.86
C CYS A 65 1.11 -1.22 -23.54
N GLN A 66 0.78 -2.08 -24.49
CA GLN A 66 0.80 -3.53 -24.30
C GLN A 66 2.22 -4.08 -24.12
N GLN A 67 3.18 -3.58 -24.91
CA GLN A 67 4.58 -3.94 -24.73
C GLN A 67 5.11 -3.46 -23.38
N ALA A 68 4.74 -2.26 -22.99
CA ALA A 68 5.09 -1.71 -21.68
C ALA A 68 4.52 -2.55 -20.52
N LEU A 69 3.27 -3.02 -20.62
CA LEU A 69 2.66 -3.93 -19.64
C LEU A 69 3.45 -5.23 -19.50
N ALA A 70 3.76 -5.88 -20.64
CA ALA A 70 4.54 -7.11 -20.62
C ALA A 70 5.94 -6.93 -20.02
N ALA A 71 6.61 -5.81 -20.33
CA ALA A 71 7.90 -5.46 -19.78
C ALA A 71 7.82 -5.14 -18.27
N MET A 72 6.77 -4.45 -17.81
CA MET A 72 6.53 -4.18 -16.39
C MET A 72 6.35 -5.49 -15.61
N GLU A 73 5.60 -6.45 -16.11
CA GLU A 73 5.43 -7.77 -15.51
C GLU A 73 6.76 -8.53 -15.40
N SER A 74 7.52 -8.56 -16.49
CA SER A 74 8.81 -9.24 -16.54
C SER A 74 9.81 -8.63 -15.55
N LEU A 75 9.93 -7.31 -15.50
CA LEU A 75 10.81 -6.62 -14.56
C LEU A 75 10.37 -6.85 -13.11
N ALA A 76 9.06 -6.84 -12.83
CA ALA A 76 8.54 -7.10 -11.49
C ALA A 76 8.81 -8.54 -11.04
N ALA A 77 8.75 -9.52 -11.94
CA ALA A 77 9.07 -10.92 -11.65
C ALA A 77 10.56 -11.10 -11.30
N GLY A 78 11.44 -10.32 -11.91
CA GLY A 78 12.88 -10.33 -11.64
C GLY A 78 13.30 -9.54 -10.38
N LEU A 79 12.43 -8.72 -9.83
CA LEU A 79 12.72 -7.88 -8.66
C LEU A 79 12.23 -8.55 -7.38
N THR A 80 13.15 -8.85 -6.47
CA THR A 80 12.81 -9.40 -5.15
C THR A 80 12.05 -8.37 -4.32
N PRO A 81 10.86 -8.72 -3.79
CA PRO A 81 10.14 -7.84 -2.88
C PRO A 81 10.94 -7.53 -1.61
N ALA A 82 10.61 -6.43 -0.94
CA ALA A 82 11.17 -6.11 0.37
C ALA A 82 10.88 -7.23 1.39
N ASP A 83 11.71 -7.34 2.43
CA ASP A 83 11.61 -8.39 3.44
C ASP A 83 10.20 -8.47 4.05
N GLY A 84 9.62 -9.67 3.99
CA GLY A 84 8.28 -9.94 4.51
C GLY A 84 7.13 -9.43 3.63
N VAL A 85 7.42 -8.76 2.53
CA VAL A 85 6.42 -8.28 1.58
C VAL A 85 6.12 -9.34 0.54
N GLN A 86 4.85 -9.68 0.40
CA GLN A 86 4.33 -10.50 -0.70
C GLN A 86 3.68 -9.58 -1.72
N ARG A 87 4.10 -9.70 -2.96
CA ARG A 87 3.61 -8.92 -4.09
C ARG A 87 3.01 -9.84 -5.14
N GLN A 88 1.80 -9.52 -5.59
CA GLN A 88 1.12 -10.22 -6.67
C GLN A 88 0.74 -9.21 -7.75
N LEU A 89 1.02 -9.55 -9.00
CA LEU A 89 0.65 -8.76 -10.17
C LEU A 89 -0.37 -9.53 -11.00
N ARG A 90 -1.38 -8.82 -11.48
CA ARG A 90 -2.39 -9.36 -12.37
C ARG A 90 -2.78 -8.28 -13.39
N ARG A 91 -2.96 -8.68 -14.64
CA ARG A 91 -3.52 -7.77 -15.64
C ARG A 91 -4.97 -7.45 -15.32
N SER A 92 -5.34 -6.20 -15.51
CA SER A 92 -6.74 -5.81 -15.51
C SER A 92 -7.45 -6.42 -16.73
N THR A 93 -8.71 -6.81 -16.56
CA THR A 93 -9.54 -7.30 -17.66
C THR A 93 -10.14 -6.18 -18.52
N ASP A 94 -10.30 -5.02 -17.91
CA ASP A 94 -11.07 -3.91 -18.50
C ASP A 94 -10.20 -2.76 -19.00
N THR A 95 -8.95 -2.72 -18.61
CA THR A 95 -8.04 -1.62 -18.92
C THR A 95 -6.61 -2.12 -19.17
N GLU A 96 -5.84 -1.39 -19.98
CA GLU A 96 -4.40 -1.64 -20.14
C GLU A 96 -3.63 -1.22 -18.88
N ALA A 97 -3.80 -1.98 -17.80
CA ALA A 97 -3.21 -1.72 -16.51
C ALA A 97 -2.88 -3.00 -15.74
N LEU A 98 -1.99 -2.88 -14.76
CA LEU A 98 -1.70 -3.93 -13.79
C LEU A 98 -2.41 -3.65 -12.47
N VAL A 99 -3.06 -4.65 -11.93
CA VAL A 99 -3.52 -4.67 -10.54
C VAL A 99 -2.42 -5.29 -9.71
N ILE A 100 -1.88 -4.51 -8.80
CA ILE A 100 -0.83 -4.96 -7.90
C ILE A 100 -1.38 -5.02 -6.49
N SER A 101 -1.16 -6.16 -5.85
CA SER A 101 -1.55 -6.41 -4.47
C SER A 101 -0.30 -6.63 -3.64
N TRP A 102 -0.18 -5.91 -2.55
CA TRP A 102 0.87 -6.08 -1.55
C TRP A 102 0.28 -6.52 -0.23
N GLN A 103 0.94 -7.43 0.42
CA GLN A 103 0.58 -7.95 1.73
C GLN A 103 1.85 -8.21 2.52
N LEU A 104 1.78 -8.02 3.84
CA LEU A 104 2.87 -8.36 4.74
C LEU A 104 2.66 -9.75 5.33
N SER A 105 3.67 -10.63 5.27
CA SER A 105 3.57 -12.03 5.72
C SER A 105 3.16 -12.19 7.18
N GLY A 106 3.61 -11.29 8.07
CA GLY A 106 3.27 -11.31 9.48
C GLY A 106 1.98 -10.58 9.85
N MET A 107 1.37 -9.84 8.90
CA MET A 107 0.17 -9.02 9.12
C MET A 107 -0.74 -9.10 7.89
N PRO A 108 -1.45 -10.20 7.67
CA PRO A 108 -2.29 -10.40 6.48
C PRO A 108 -3.43 -9.38 6.35
N GLN A 109 -3.83 -8.75 7.44
CA GLN A 109 -4.82 -7.67 7.45
C GLN A 109 -4.27 -6.34 6.88
N VAL A 110 -2.95 -6.21 6.76
CA VAL A 110 -2.30 -5.02 6.16
C VAL A 110 -2.06 -5.32 4.68
N GLN A 111 -2.97 -4.85 3.86
CA GLN A 111 -2.95 -5.03 2.40
C GLN A 111 -3.06 -3.69 1.69
N ARG A 112 -2.45 -3.62 0.50
CA ARG A 112 -2.58 -2.49 -0.42
C ARG A 112 -2.84 -3.03 -1.82
N HIS A 113 -3.77 -2.40 -2.52
CA HIS A 113 -4.07 -2.67 -3.92
C HIS A 113 -3.93 -1.39 -4.73
N ARG A 114 -3.31 -1.49 -5.88
CA ARG A 114 -3.16 -0.37 -6.81
C ARG A 114 -3.40 -0.83 -8.23
N LEU A 115 -4.11 -0.02 -8.97
CA LEU A 115 -4.18 -0.10 -10.43
C LEU A 115 -3.09 0.82 -11.00
N VAL A 116 -2.22 0.25 -11.82
CA VAL A 116 -1.08 0.97 -12.39
C VAL A 116 -1.13 0.85 -13.90
N SER A 117 -1.31 1.97 -14.57
CA SER A 117 -1.30 2.06 -16.02
C SER A 117 0.08 2.52 -16.52
N PRO A 118 0.67 1.88 -17.54
CA PRO A 118 1.91 2.35 -18.15
C PRO A 118 1.76 3.75 -18.74
N LEU A 119 0.58 4.09 -19.27
CA LEU A 119 0.29 5.42 -19.78
C LEU A 119 0.36 6.49 -18.67
N ALA A 120 -0.25 6.22 -17.51
CA ALA A 120 -0.22 7.12 -16.36
C ALA A 120 1.19 7.33 -15.79
N LEU A 121 2.07 6.35 -15.97
CA LEU A 121 3.48 6.45 -15.58
C LEU A 121 4.37 7.06 -16.67
N GLY A 122 3.82 7.39 -17.85
CA GLY A 122 4.60 7.90 -18.98
C GLY A 122 5.52 6.85 -19.62
N LEU A 123 5.18 5.56 -19.52
CA LEU A 123 5.99 4.44 -20.00
C LEU A 123 5.58 3.93 -21.38
N CYS A 124 4.57 4.49 -21.98
CA CYS A 124 4.13 4.16 -23.33
C CYS A 124 3.49 5.35 -24.04
N VAL A 125 3.39 5.23 -25.35
CA VAL A 125 2.70 6.22 -26.20
C VAL A 125 1.25 5.72 -26.40
N PRO A 126 0.24 6.57 -26.20
CA PRO A 126 -1.14 6.20 -26.50
C PRO A 126 -1.28 5.86 -27.98
N PRO A 127 -2.15 4.92 -28.37
CA PRO A 127 -2.42 4.66 -29.77
C PRO A 127 -2.88 5.97 -30.40
N THR A 128 -2.20 6.39 -31.46
CA THR A 128 -2.57 7.58 -32.23
C THR A 128 -3.99 7.33 -32.74
N SER A 129 -4.95 8.05 -32.22
CA SER A 129 -6.27 8.09 -32.82
C SER A 129 -6.06 8.68 -34.22
N VAL A 130 -6.11 7.81 -35.22
CA VAL A 130 -6.22 8.24 -36.59
C VAL A 130 -7.57 8.96 -36.66
N VAL A 131 -7.54 10.27 -36.54
CA VAL A 131 -8.65 11.10 -36.91
C VAL A 131 -8.87 10.80 -38.39
N ALA A 132 -9.85 9.96 -38.68
CA ALA A 132 -10.31 9.74 -40.03
C ALA A 132 -10.66 11.11 -40.58
N GLY A 133 -9.75 11.65 -41.39
CA GLY A 133 -9.94 12.92 -42.07
C GLY A 133 -11.23 12.81 -42.87
N SER A 134 -12.25 13.50 -42.40
CA SER A 134 -13.43 13.80 -43.19
C SER A 134 -12.98 14.62 -44.40
N THR A 135 -12.72 13.92 -45.48
CA THR A 135 -12.59 14.55 -46.80
C THR A 135 -14.00 15.00 -47.19
N GLY A 136 -14.38 16.18 -46.71
CA GLY A 136 -15.53 16.90 -47.21
C GLY A 136 -15.23 17.29 -48.67
N GLY A 137 -15.71 16.47 -49.59
CA GLY A 137 -15.78 16.82 -50.98
C GLY A 137 -16.72 18.01 -51.16
N VAL A 138 -16.16 19.11 -51.61
CA VAL A 138 -16.90 20.26 -52.15
C VAL A 138 -17.17 19.95 -53.60
N LEU A 139 -18.42 19.92 -53.95
CA LEU A 139 -18.94 20.24 -55.28
C LEU A 139 -20.00 21.30 -55.15
#